data_a8dfc15534ed90c4bea07a14fce50904
#
_entry.id   a8dfc15534ed90c4bea07a14fce50904
#
_cell.length_a   1.000
_cell.length_b   1.000
_cell.length_c   1.000
_cell.angle_alpha   90.00
_cell.angle_beta   90.00
_cell.angle_gamma   90.00
#
_symmetry.space_group_name_H-M   'P 1'
#
loop_
_entity.id
_entity.type
_entity.pdbx_description
1 polymer ?
#
loop_
_entity_poly.entity_id
_entity_poly.type
_entity_poly.pdbx_seq_one_letter_code
_entity_poly.pdbx_strand_id
1 'polypeptide(L)'
;MIELPSGVDINNLIDDIRIFSWQAADILLYYSKLLENSDDKRNILKNNNEDDPVTLADLKVNELIIKRINEKYKNINWDILSEENVKISSKIFDSKTDWIWVL
;
A
#
# COMPACT_ATOMS: atom_id res chain seq x y z
N MET A 1 24.88 -12.62 -7.39
CA MET A 1 23.87 -11.79 -8.07
C MET A 1 22.46 -12.22 -7.64
N ILE A 2 21.63 -11.26 -7.28
CA ILE A 2 20.25 -11.56 -6.90
C ILE A 2 19.40 -11.62 -8.15
N GLU A 3 18.70 -12.73 -8.34
CA GLU A 3 17.81 -12.90 -9.49
C GLU A 3 16.38 -12.50 -9.10
N LEU A 4 15.75 -11.69 -9.97
CA LEU A 4 14.36 -11.33 -9.80
C LEU A 4 13.45 -12.51 -10.16
N PRO A 5 12.21 -12.54 -9.65
CA PRO A 5 11.28 -13.58 -10.05
C PRO A 5 11.08 -13.62 -11.56
N SER A 6 10.82 -14.81 -12.09
CA SER A 6 10.56 -14.98 -13.51
C SER A 6 9.39 -14.09 -13.94
N GLY A 7 9.56 -13.41 -15.06
CA GLY A 7 8.54 -12.52 -15.61
C GLY A 7 8.66 -11.07 -15.16
N VAL A 8 9.65 -10.75 -14.32
CA VAL A 8 9.86 -9.39 -13.82
C VAL A 8 11.09 -8.78 -14.48
N ASP A 9 10.88 -7.64 -15.16
CA ASP A 9 11.96 -6.82 -15.70
C ASP A 9 12.25 -5.67 -14.74
N ILE A 10 13.52 -5.50 -14.36
CA ILE A 10 13.89 -4.52 -13.34
C ILE A 10 13.56 -3.08 -13.76
N ASN A 11 13.73 -2.74 -15.01
CA ASN A 11 13.45 -1.38 -15.48
C ASN A 11 11.94 -1.08 -15.42
N ASN A 12 11.12 -2.03 -15.84
CA ASN A 12 9.68 -1.90 -15.75
C ASN A 12 9.21 -1.86 -14.29
N LEU A 13 9.83 -2.66 -13.43
CA LEU A 13 9.50 -2.66 -12.01
C LEU A 13 9.79 -1.29 -11.36
N ILE A 14 10.93 -0.70 -11.68
CA ILE A 14 11.29 0.62 -11.16
C ILE A 14 10.28 1.68 -11.64
N ASP A 15 9.91 1.63 -12.91
CA ASP A 15 8.93 2.57 -13.46
C ASP A 15 7.57 2.40 -12.78
N ASP A 16 7.15 1.16 -12.57
CA ASP A 16 5.88 0.87 -11.89
C ASP A 16 5.90 1.37 -10.45
N ILE A 17 7.01 1.18 -9.74
CA ILE A 17 7.15 1.69 -8.37
C ILE A 17 7.05 3.21 -8.34
N ARG A 18 7.62 3.91 -9.32
CA ARG A 18 7.48 5.37 -9.43
C ARG A 18 6.03 5.78 -9.59
N ILE A 19 5.29 5.08 -10.46
CA ILE A 19 3.87 5.36 -10.69
C ILE A 19 3.05 5.10 -9.43
N PHE A 20 3.28 3.97 -8.77
CA PHE A 20 2.60 3.64 -7.51
C PHE A 20 2.89 4.70 -6.45
N SER A 21 4.14 5.17 -6.38
CA SER A 21 4.53 6.20 -5.43
C SER A 21 3.83 7.53 -5.69
N TRP A 22 3.68 7.94 -6.95
CA TRP A 22 2.94 9.15 -7.30
C TRP A 22 1.47 9.03 -6.92
N GLN A 23 0.85 7.88 -7.19
CA GLN A 23 -0.54 7.65 -6.83
C GLN A 23 -0.73 7.62 -5.31
N ALA A 24 0.21 7.03 -4.58
CA ALA A 24 0.20 7.05 -3.13
C ALA A 24 0.35 8.48 -2.59
N ALA A 25 1.24 9.27 -3.19
CA ALA A 25 1.44 10.66 -2.80
C ALA A 25 0.16 11.48 -2.97
N ASP A 26 -0.60 11.25 -4.04
CA ASP A 26 -1.87 11.93 -4.26
C ASP A 26 -2.86 11.64 -3.13
N ILE A 27 -2.92 10.39 -2.68
CA ILE A 27 -3.77 10.01 -1.55
C ILE A 27 -3.32 10.73 -0.28
N LEU A 28 -2.02 10.73 0.00
CA LEU A 28 -1.48 11.37 1.19
C LEU A 28 -1.72 12.89 1.17
N LEU A 29 -1.58 13.52 0.01
CA LEU A 29 -1.85 14.95 -0.13
C LEU A 29 -3.32 15.27 0.09
N TYR A 30 -4.20 14.42 -0.40
CA TYR A 30 -5.65 14.59 -0.19
C TYR A 30 -5.98 14.61 1.30
N TYR A 31 -5.49 13.62 2.06
CA TYR A 31 -5.77 13.56 3.49
C TYR A 31 -5.05 14.66 4.26
N SER A 32 -3.86 15.08 3.81
CA SER A 32 -3.16 16.21 4.40
C SER A 32 -3.96 17.51 4.28
N LYS A 33 -4.56 17.75 3.12
CA LYS A 33 -5.41 18.92 2.91
C LYS A 33 -6.68 18.88 3.76
N LEU A 34 -7.27 17.72 3.93
CA LEU A 34 -8.42 17.56 4.82
C LEU A 34 -8.07 17.92 6.26
N LEU A 35 -6.86 17.54 6.71
CA LEU A 35 -6.40 17.87 8.05
C LEU A 35 -6.15 19.36 8.25
N GLU A 36 -5.72 20.08 7.21
CA GLU A 36 -5.53 21.53 7.27
C GLU A 36 -6.85 22.29 7.39
N ASN A 37 -7.94 21.70 6.88
CA ASN A 37 -9.26 22.30 6.94
C ASN A 37 -9.97 21.85 8.22
N SER A 38 -10.21 22.77 9.16
CA SER A 38 -10.76 22.44 10.47
C SER A 38 -12.15 21.79 10.40
N ASP A 39 -12.97 22.18 9.44
CA ASP A 39 -14.31 21.60 9.29
C ASP A 39 -14.22 20.17 8.75
N ASP A 40 -13.37 19.96 7.76
CA ASP A 40 -13.15 18.62 7.22
C ASP A 40 -12.53 17.70 8.27
N LYS A 41 -11.61 18.25 9.07
CA LYS A 41 -11.02 17.51 10.17
C LYS A 41 -12.06 17.03 11.16
N ARG A 42 -13.01 17.88 11.53
CA ARG A 42 -14.12 17.50 12.42
C ARG A 42 -14.97 16.41 11.79
N ASN A 43 -15.29 16.54 10.51
CA ASN A 43 -16.09 15.55 9.79
C ASN A 43 -15.42 14.21 9.75
N ILE A 44 -14.11 14.18 9.48
CA ILE A 44 -13.34 12.94 9.45
C ILE A 44 -13.36 12.28 10.83
N LEU A 45 -13.06 13.04 11.88
CA LEU A 45 -13.03 12.52 13.24
C LEU A 45 -14.41 12.07 13.72
N LYS A 46 -15.46 12.79 13.32
CA LYS A 46 -16.84 12.48 13.70
C LYS A 46 -17.36 11.24 13.01
N ASN A 47 -17.03 11.07 11.72
CA ASN A 47 -17.55 9.97 10.91
C ASN A 47 -16.74 8.67 11.07
N ASN A 48 -15.51 8.80 11.53
CA ASN A 48 -14.59 7.67 11.70
C ASN A 48 -14.12 7.63 13.14
N ASN A 49 -15.02 7.27 14.04
CA ASN A 49 -14.80 7.34 15.48
C ASN A 49 -13.58 6.62 15.99
N GLU A 50 -13.13 5.59 15.29
CA GLU A 50 -12.02 4.74 15.73
C GLU A 50 -10.74 4.98 14.93
N ASP A 51 -10.85 5.57 13.73
CA ASP A 51 -9.73 5.74 12.83
C ASP A 51 -9.39 7.21 12.65
N ASP A 52 -8.15 7.59 12.95
CA ASP A 52 -7.70 8.93 12.65
C ASP A 52 -7.40 9.06 11.14
N PRO A 53 -7.26 10.30 10.61
CA PRO A 53 -6.99 10.51 9.20
C PRO A 53 -5.68 9.89 8.70
N VAL A 54 -4.68 9.77 9.57
CA VAL A 54 -3.41 9.13 9.22
C VAL A 54 -3.64 7.64 8.96
N THR A 55 -4.40 6.99 9.82
CA THR A 55 -4.75 5.58 9.66
C THR A 55 -5.52 5.35 8.37
N LEU A 56 -6.50 6.22 8.06
CA LEU A 56 -7.26 6.14 6.82
C LEU A 56 -6.38 6.29 5.60
N ALA A 57 -5.43 7.24 5.62
CA ALA A 57 -4.49 7.44 4.53
C ALA A 57 -3.63 6.19 4.33
N ASP A 58 -3.10 5.61 5.41
CA ASP A 58 -2.30 4.40 5.34
C ASP A 58 -3.07 3.24 4.73
N LEU A 59 -4.33 3.05 5.15
CA LEU A 59 -5.18 2.00 4.60
C LEU A 59 -5.42 2.19 3.11
N LYS A 60 -5.69 3.41 2.67
CA LYS A 60 -5.92 3.70 1.26
C LYS A 60 -4.68 3.50 0.40
N VAL A 61 -3.52 3.90 0.90
CA VAL A 61 -2.25 3.66 0.21
C VAL A 61 -1.98 2.16 0.11
N ASN A 62 -2.17 1.44 1.19
CA ASN A 62 -1.98 -0.01 1.22
C ASN A 62 -2.88 -0.71 0.19
N GLU A 63 -4.18 -0.37 0.17
CA GLU A 63 -5.13 -0.92 -0.79
C GLU A 63 -4.71 -0.64 -2.23
N LEU A 64 -4.28 0.60 -2.52
CA LEU A 64 -3.86 0.99 -3.85
C LEU A 64 -2.66 0.18 -4.32
N ILE A 65 -1.62 0.09 -3.50
CA ILE A 65 -0.39 -0.59 -3.89
C ILE A 65 -0.62 -2.07 -4.11
N ILE A 66 -1.35 -2.73 -3.21
CA ILE A 66 -1.68 -4.15 -3.36
C ILE A 66 -2.47 -4.38 -4.65
N LYS A 67 -3.46 -3.54 -4.91
CA LYS A 67 -4.26 -3.63 -6.13
C LYS A 67 -3.40 -3.51 -7.38
N ARG A 68 -2.48 -2.53 -7.41
CA ARG A 68 -1.61 -2.31 -8.57
C ARG A 68 -0.64 -3.47 -8.78
N ILE A 69 -0.07 -4.00 -7.71
CA ILE A 69 0.83 -5.16 -7.82
C ILE A 69 0.06 -6.34 -8.39
N ASN A 70 -1.13 -6.62 -7.88
CA ASN A 70 -1.94 -7.75 -8.34
C ASN A 70 -2.40 -7.59 -9.78
N GLU A 71 -2.68 -6.37 -10.22
CA GLU A 71 -3.11 -6.11 -11.60
C GLU A 71 -1.95 -6.23 -12.60
N LYS A 72 -0.79 -5.70 -12.24
CA LYS A 72 0.34 -5.64 -13.15
C LYS A 72 1.22 -6.89 -13.15
N TYR A 73 1.26 -7.60 -12.04
CA TYR A 73 2.16 -8.74 -11.87
C TYR A 73 1.39 -10.00 -11.53
N LYS A 74 0.54 -10.41 -12.46
CA LYS A 74 -0.20 -11.66 -12.34
C LYS A 74 0.76 -12.83 -12.51
N ASN A 75 0.60 -13.85 -11.68
CA ASN A 75 1.36 -15.09 -11.77
C ASN A 75 2.86 -14.94 -11.48
N ILE A 76 3.25 -13.88 -10.81
CA ILE A 76 4.63 -13.74 -10.34
C ILE A 76 4.77 -14.43 -8.99
N ASN A 77 5.87 -15.14 -8.82
CA ASN A 77 6.13 -15.92 -7.61
C ASN A 77 6.74 -15.03 -6.52
N TRP A 78 5.90 -14.21 -5.91
CA TRP A 78 6.26 -13.41 -4.75
C TRP A 78 5.05 -13.22 -3.84
N ASP A 79 5.32 -12.85 -2.59
CA ASP A 79 4.28 -12.57 -1.61
C ASP A 79 4.24 -11.08 -1.28
N ILE A 80 3.17 -10.67 -0.64
CA ILE A 80 3.00 -9.29 -0.17
C ILE A 80 2.75 -9.33 1.33
N LEU A 81 3.61 -8.65 2.07
CA LEU A 81 3.44 -8.45 3.51
C LEU A 81 3.15 -6.99 3.78
N SER A 82 2.02 -6.71 4.41
CA SER A 82 1.72 -5.36 4.86
C SER A 82 1.33 -5.39 6.33
N GLU A 83 1.53 -4.27 7.02
CA GLU A 83 1.12 -4.14 8.40
C GLU A 83 -0.38 -4.43 8.56
N GLU A 84 -1.17 -3.97 7.62
CA GLU A 84 -2.62 -4.17 7.66
C GLU A 84 -3.01 -5.64 7.51
N ASN A 85 -2.32 -6.37 6.64
CA ASN A 85 -2.56 -7.80 6.48
C ASN A 85 -2.22 -8.59 7.75
N VAL A 86 -1.12 -8.23 8.40
CA VAL A 86 -0.70 -8.87 9.66
C VAL A 86 -1.73 -8.60 10.75
N LYS A 87 -2.23 -7.37 10.88
CA LYS A 87 -3.24 -7.02 11.86
C LYS A 87 -4.54 -7.79 11.66
N ILE A 88 -4.96 -7.95 10.42
CA ILE A 88 -6.22 -8.64 10.09
C ILE A 88 -6.11 -10.14 10.37
N SER A 89 -5.02 -10.76 9.95
CA SER A 89 -4.88 -12.21 10.02
C SER A 89 -4.55 -12.74 11.41
N SER A 90 -3.93 -11.92 12.26
CA SER A 90 -3.37 -12.29 13.57
C SER A 90 -2.54 -13.59 13.54
N LYS A 91 -2.01 -13.93 12.39
CA LYS A 91 -1.15 -15.11 12.18
C LYS A 91 0.28 -14.66 11.93
N ILE A 92 1.23 -15.52 12.28
CA ILE A 92 2.61 -15.29 11.90
C ILE A 92 2.72 -15.44 10.40
N PHE A 93 3.29 -14.41 9.76
CA PHE A 93 3.47 -14.45 8.30
C PHE A 93 4.60 -15.43 7.96
N ASP A 94 4.29 -16.38 7.11
CA ASP A 94 5.24 -17.39 6.64
C ASP A 94 5.26 -17.37 5.12
N SER A 95 6.26 -16.69 4.57
CA SER A 95 6.42 -16.60 3.13
C SER A 95 7.00 -17.90 2.58
N LYS A 96 6.40 -18.40 1.50
CA LYS A 96 6.87 -19.57 0.78
C LYS A 96 7.64 -19.22 -0.49
N THR A 97 7.87 -17.92 -0.71
CA THR A 97 8.56 -17.44 -1.90
C THR A 97 9.89 -16.81 -1.52
N ASP A 98 10.79 -16.71 -2.48
CA ASP A 98 12.11 -16.11 -2.26
C ASP A 98 12.03 -14.58 -2.25
N TRP A 99 10.97 -14.02 -2.78
CA TRP A 99 10.76 -12.57 -2.86
C TRP A 99 9.48 -12.15 -2.17
N ILE A 100 9.54 -11.03 -1.51
CA ILE A 100 8.41 -10.49 -0.78
C ILE A 100 8.37 -8.97 -0.90
N TRP A 101 7.17 -8.44 -1.12
CA TRP A 101 6.90 -7.02 -0.98
C TRP A 101 6.65 -6.73 0.50
N VAL A 102 7.32 -5.73 1.03
CA VAL A 102 7.09 -5.28 2.41
C VAL A 102 6.53 -3.86 2.36
N LEU A 103 5.30 -3.70 2.80
CA LEU A 103 4.58 -2.43 2.76
C LEU A 103 4.34 -1.84 4.14
#